data_18e7c58ceb8d7ab87a44486769475139
#
_entry.id   18e7c58ceb8d7ab87a44486769475139
#
_cell.length_a   1.000
_cell.length_b   1.000
_cell.length_c   1.000
_cell.angle_alpha   90.00
_cell.angle_beta   90.00
_cell.angle_gamma   90.00
#
_symmetry.space_group_name_H-M   'P 1'
#
loop_
_entity.id
_entity.type
_entity.pdbx_description
1 polymer ?
#
loop_
_entity_poly.entity_id
_entity_poly.type
_entity_poly.pdbx_seq_one_letter_code
_entity_poly.pdbx_strand_id
1 'polypeptide(L)'
;MKILIVGGNGMIGGHAALHLRSRGHEVTIAGRNRPASGTPLGGLDFLRCDYIANDLHAAQLGAFDALVFAAGNDVRHVPPGGDEAAHWERANVEGVPRFFRAARDAGIGVAVHVGSFYPQAAPRLAEDNAYIRSRKLADEGVRALATDAFRVSSVNAPFVVGTVPGLIVPMFKAYTDYARGGFAPMPDFAPPGGVNFISAMSLSEAIEGALLRGENGKAYLVGDENLTFQDYFGAFFRDAGRPVPPVIDQEHPLLPDSAICFGRGNTLYYEPDAAETALLGYRRRDILRTVSEIVAQYS
;
A
#
# COMPACT_ATOMS: atom_id res chain seq x y z
N MET A 1 13.66 -17.93 2.02
CA MET A 1 14.35 -16.83 1.34
C MET A 1 14.72 -15.77 2.36
N LYS A 2 15.82 -15.07 2.12
CA LYS A 2 16.16 -13.82 2.82
C LYS A 2 15.53 -12.66 2.06
N ILE A 3 14.57 -11.97 2.68
CA ILE A 3 13.74 -10.96 2.02
C ILE A 3 14.02 -9.60 2.62
N LEU A 4 14.37 -8.62 1.78
CA LEU A 4 14.41 -7.21 2.14
C LEU A 4 13.06 -6.57 1.84
N ILE A 5 12.47 -5.86 2.82
CA ILE A 5 11.21 -5.13 2.64
C ILE A 5 11.45 -3.64 2.83
N VAL A 6 11.54 -2.89 1.73
CA VAL A 6 11.67 -1.43 1.75
C VAL A 6 10.32 -0.80 2.03
N GLY A 7 10.26 0.07 3.03
CA GLY A 7 8.99 0.58 3.59
C GLY A 7 8.36 -0.37 4.62
N GLY A 8 9.14 -1.35 5.11
CA GLY A 8 8.68 -2.33 6.10
C GLY A 8 8.34 -1.79 7.49
N ASN A 9 8.58 -0.51 7.74
CA ASN A 9 8.15 0.20 8.94
C ASN A 9 6.80 0.94 8.78
N GLY A 10 6.17 0.87 7.60
CA GLY A 10 4.83 1.35 7.32
C GLY A 10 3.76 0.25 7.45
N MET A 11 2.49 0.60 7.28
CA MET A 11 1.38 -0.34 7.43
C MET A 11 1.44 -1.49 6.42
N ILE A 12 1.57 -1.21 5.13
CA ILE A 12 1.60 -2.24 4.08
C ILE A 12 2.85 -3.11 4.19
N GLY A 13 4.03 -2.48 4.20
CA GLY A 13 5.28 -3.22 4.27
C GLY A 13 5.48 -3.96 5.60
N GLY A 14 5.02 -3.37 6.70
CA GLY A 14 5.07 -3.99 8.02
C GLY A 14 4.15 -5.20 8.14
N HIS A 15 2.92 -5.11 7.60
CA HIS A 15 2.01 -6.25 7.57
C HIS A 15 2.59 -7.40 6.70
N ALA A 16 3.12 -7.07 5.51
CA ALA A 16 3.78 -8.04 4.65
C ALA A 16 5.01 -8.67 5.33
N ALA A 17 5.78 -7.88 6.11
CA ALA A 17 6.93 -8.39 6.85
C ALA A 17 6.55 -9.43 7.89
N LEU A 18 5.52 -9.15 8.69
CA LEU A 18 5.02 -10.10 9.70
C LEU A 18 4.42 -11.34 9.04
N HIS A 19 3.67 -11.18 7.96
CA HIS A 19 3.12 -12.28 7.19
C HIS A 19 4.23 -13.19 6.64
N LEU A 20 5.18 -12.65 5.90
CA LEU A 20 6.27 -13.43 5.30
C LEU A 20 7.15 -14.12 6.36
N ARG A 21 7.41 -13.44 7.49
CA ARG A 21 8.08 -14.07 8.64
C ARG A 21 7.28 -15.27 9.18
N SER A 22 5.96 -15.14 9.30
CA SER A 22 5.11 -16.26 9.76
C SER A 22 5.10 -17.45 8.80
N ARG A 23 5.44 -17.19 7.53
CA ARG A 23 5.60 -18.21 6.48
C ARG A 23 7.01 -18.85 6.44
N GLY A 24 7.88 -18.51 7.41
CA GLY A 24 9.22 -19.10 7.55
C GLY A 24 10.30 -18.41 6.72
N HIS A 25 10.08 -17.20 6.23
CA HIS A 25 11.12 -16.42 5.57
C HIS A 25 11.97 -15.64 6.58
N GLU A 26 13.24 -15.43 6.27
CA GLU A 26 14.10 -14.49 6.98
C GLU A 26 13.80 -13.08 6.45
N VAL A 27 13.28 -12.20 7.31
CA VAL A 27 12.79 -10.89 6.89
C VAL A 27 13.59 -9.79 7.57
N THR A 28 14.18 -8.91 6.75
CA THR A 28 14.77 -7.64 7.16
C THR A 28 13.90 -6.50 6.62
N ILE A 29 13.49 -5.60 7.49
CA ILE A 29 12.76 -4.40 7.07
C ILE A 29 13.71 -3.22 6.87
N ALA A 30 13.40 -2.36 5.90
CA ALA A 30 14.20 -1.17 5.61
C ALA A 30 13.33 0.08 5.55
N GLY A 31 13.87 1.17 6.07
CA GLY A 31 13.19 2.46 6.09
C GLY A 31 14.02 3.54 6.77
N ARG A 32 13.54 4.78 6.77
CA ARG A 32 14.27 5.91 7.35
C ARG A 32 14.41 5.83 8.87
N ASN A 33 13.39 5.30 9.55
CA ASN A 33 13.32 5.23 11.01
C ASN A 33 13.06 3.78 11.46
N ARG A 34 13.77 3.33 12.48
CA ARG A 34 13.53 2.01 13.09
C ARG A 34 12.18 2.00 13.80
N PRO A 35 11.39 0.93 13.68
CA PRO A 35 10.18 0.75 14.50
C PRO A 35 10.47 0.76 15.99
N ALA A 36 9.46 1.10 16.79
CA ALA A 36 9.58 1.12 18.24
C ALA A 36 9.96 -0.28 18.80
N SER A 37 10.91 -0.31 19.73
CA SER A 37 11.27 -1.53 20.46
C SER A 37 10.06 -2.03 21.26
N GLY A 38 9.93 -3.36 21.39
CA GLY A 38 8.79 -3.97 22.07
C GLY A 38 7.56 -4.18 21.19
N THR A 39 7.57 -3.71 19.93
CA THR A 39 6.55 -4.05 18.94
C THR A 39 6.98 -5.25 18.08
N PRO A 40 6.05 -5.97 17.42
CA PRO A 40 6.41 -7.06 16.52
C PRO A 40 7.35 -6.63 15.38
N LEU A 41 7.21 -5.40 14.86
CA LEU A 41 8.13 -4.86 13.87
C LEU A 41 9.49 -4.51 14.45
N GLY A 42 9.53 -4.02 15.69
CA GLY A 42 10.78 -3.72 16.40
C GLY A 42 11.64 -4.96 16.69
N GLY A 43 11.03 -6.15 16.67
CA GLY A 43 11.70 -7.44 16.79
C GLY A 43 12.26 -8.01 15.48
N LEU A 44 12.11 -7.30 14.35
CA LEU A 44 12.70 -7.68 13.06
C LEU A 44 14.07 -7.03 12.87
N ASP A 45 14.91 -7.66 12.05
CA ASP A 45 16.12 -7.03 11.55
C ASP A 45 15.78 -5.78 10.76
N PHE A 46 16.58 -4.72 10.95
CA PHE A 46 16.33 -3.43 10.38
C PHE A 46 17.56 -2.83 9.72
N LEU A 47 17.40 -2.38 8.48
CA LEU A 47 18.35 -1.54 7.77
C LEU A 47 17.83 -0.11 7.63
N ARG A 48 18.65 0.87 8.00
CA ARG A 48 18.32 2.25 7.65
C ARG A 48 18.45 2.42 6.14
N CYS A 49 17.40 2.94 5.52
CA CYS A 49 17.32 3.11 4.07
C CYS A 49 16.51 4.34 3.71
N ASP A 50 17.11 5.24 2.95
CA ASP A 50 16.41 6.25 2.17
C ASP A 50 16.64 5.94 0.67
N TYR A 51 15.66 5.28 0.03
CA TYR A 51 15.78 4.88 -1.36
C TYR A 51 15.89 6.07 -2.33
N ILE A 52 15.37 7.26 -1.94
CA ILE A 52 15.49 8.48 -2.75
C ILE A 52 16.93 8.97 -2.73
N ALA A 53 17.60 8.91 -1.58
CA ALA A 53 19.02 9.22 -1.44
C ALA A 53 19.93 8.11 -1.99
N ASN A 54 19.38 6.91 -2.24
CA ASN A 54 20.12 5.73 -2.71
C ASN A 54 21.27 5.34 -1.77
N ASP A 55 20.98 5.26 -0.48
CA ASP A 55 21.97 5.10 0.59
C ASP A 55 22.28 3.63 0.97
N LEU A 56 21.69 2.64 0.29
CA LEU A 56 22.07 1.23 0.42
C LEU A 56 23.13 0.84 -0.62
N HIS A 57 24.21 0.22 -0.14
CA HIS A 57 25.30 -0.24 -0.98
C HIS A 57 25.04 -1.64 -1.54
N ALA A 58 25.67 -1.95 -2.68
CA ALA A 58 25.53 -3.23 -3.36
C ALA A 58 25.79 -4.46 -2.45
N ALA A 59 26.80 -4.38 -1.57
CA ALA A 59 27.12 -5.45 -0.63
C ALA A 59 26.01 -5.71 0.41
N GLN A 60 25.23 -4.68 0.78
CA GLN A 60 24.10 -4.82 1.68
C GLN A 60 22.91 -5.45 0.94
N LEU A 61 22.65 -5.03 -0.30
CA LEU A 61 21.59 -5.58 -1.13
C LEU A 61 21.86 -7.03 -1.52
N GLY A 62 23.11 -7.38 -1.83
CA GLY A 62 23.52 -8.74 -2.22
C GLY A 62 23.41 -9.79 -1.11
N ALA A 63 23.07 -9.40 0.12
CA ALA A 63 22.79 -10.33 1.21
C ALA A 63 21.39 -10.97 1.12
N PHE A 64 20.53 -10.50 0.21
CA PHE A 64 19.13 -10.91 0.09
C PHE A 64 18.85 -11.69 -1.20
N ASP A 65 17.95 -12.66 -1.09
CA ASP A 65 17.44 -13.42 -2.23
C ASP A 65 16.32 -12.66 -2.97
N ALA A 66 15.53 -11.88 -2.20
CA ALA A 66 14.31 -11.24 -2.68
C ALA A 66 14.11 -9.83 -2.12
N LEU A 67 13.41 -9.00 -2.92
CA LEU A 67 13.01 -7.65 -2.57
C LEU A 67 11.48 -7.51 -2.60
N VAL A 68 10.90 -6.91 -1.56
CA VAL A 68 9.56 -6.32 -1.59
C VAL A 68 9.70 -4.81 -1.41
N PHE A 69 9.18 -4.03 -2.36
CA PHE A 69 9.23 -2.59 -2.28
C PHE A 69 7.83 -2.02 -2.03
N ALA A 70 7.59 -1.60 -0.79
CA ALA A 70 6.33 -1.02 -0.30
C ALA A 70 6.48 0.44 0.18
N ALA A 71 7.57 1.11 -0.19
CA ALA A 71 7.85 2.50 0.15
C ALA A 71 7.19 3.43 -0.88
N GLY A 72 5.86 3.45 -0.91
CA GLY A 72 5.10 4.37 -1.77
C GLY A 72 5.21 5.82 -1.26
N ASN A 73 5.46 6.76 -2.17
CA ASN A 73 5.28 8.18 -1.92
C ASN A 73 3.94 8.64 -2.48
N ASP A 74 3.15 9.31 -1.66
CA ASP A 74 1.88 9.92 -2.02
C ASP A 74 1.81 11.39 -1.54
N VAL A 75 0.68 12.06 -1.70
CA VAL A 75 0.48 13.47 -1.37
C VAL A 75 0.93 13.85 0.06
N ARG A 76 0.90 12.90 1.00
CA ARG A 76 1.33 13.10 2.40
C ARG A 76 2.84 13.24 2.57
N HIS A 77 3.62 12.89 1.55
CA HIS A 77 5.08 12.91 1.58
C HIS A 77 5.68 14.14 0.88
N VAL A 78 4.86 14.93 0.21
CA VAL A 78 5.31 16.21 -0.37
C VAL A 78 5.62 17.18 0.77
N PRO A 79 6.83 17.77 0.84
CA PRO A 79 7.13 18.77 1.87
C PRO A 79 6.19 19.97 1.75
N PRO A 80 5.80 20.60 2.87
CA PRO A 80 5.00 21.82 2.84
C PRO A 80 5.64 22.89 1.94
N GLY A 81 4.89 23.40 0.96
CA GLY A 81 5.38 24.37 -0.02
C GLY A 81 6.37 23.80 -1.05
N GLY A 82 6.56 22.49 -1.10
CA GLY A 82 7.40 21.81 -2.08
C GLY A 82 6.75 21.73 -3.46
N ASP A 83 7.60 21.61 -4.49
CA ASP A 83 7.17 21.32 -5.85
C ASP A 83 6.76 19.84 -5.95
N GLU A 84 5.45 19.60 -6.11
CA GLU A 84 4.88 18.25 -6.21
C GLU A 84 5.43 17.51 -7.44
N ALA A 85 5.53 18.17 -8.59
CA ALA A 85 5.99 17.52 -9.81
C ALA A 85 7.45 17.06 -9.68
N ALA A 86 8.32 17.91 -9.14
CA ALA A 86 9.70 17.55 -8.86
C ALA A 86 9.83 16.46 -7.78
N HIS A 87 8.91 16.45 -6.80
CA HIS A 87 8.86 15.39 -5.79
C HIS A 87 8.49 14.04 -6.41
N TRP A 88 7.45 14.00 -7.23
CA TRP A 88 7.02 12.76 -7.90
C TRP A 88 8.07 12.23 -8.87
N GLU A 89 8.71 13.13 -9.63
CA GLU A 89 9.80 12.75 -10.52
C GLU A 89 10.93 12.06 -9.74
N ARG A 90 11.47 12.73 -8.75
CA ARG A 90 12.60 12.22 -7.96
C ARG A 90 12.25 10.96 -7.17
N ALA A 91 11.07 10.91 -6.51
CA ALA A 91 10.73 9.82 -5.61
C ALA A 91 10.21 8.59 -6.35
N ASN A 92 9.28 8.78 -7.31
CA ASN A 92 8.60 7.68 -7.96
C ASN A 92 9.25 7.31 -9.30
N VAL A 93 9.39 8.30 -10.21
CA VAL A 93 9.82 8.01 -11.60
C VAL A 93 11.29 7.59 -11.65
N GLU A 94 12.16 8.30 -10.95
CA GLU A 94 13.60 7.99 -10.92
C GLU A 94 13.97 7.06 -9.77
N GLY A 95 13.52 7.38 -8.55
CA GLY A 95 13.98 6.74 -7.31
C GLY A 95 13.63 5.26 -7.26
N VAL A 96 12.39 4.89 -7.60
CA VAL A 96 11.93 3.51 -7.53
C VAL A 96 12.67 2.63 -8.55
N PRO A 97 12.68 2.91 -9.87
CA PRO A 97 13.42 2.07 -10.82
C PRO A 97 14.93 2.04 -10.56
N ARG A 98 15.52 3.15 -10.07
CA ARG A 98 16.93 3.18 -9.69
C ARG A 98 17.24 2.18 -8.57
N PHE A 99 16.38 2.12 -7.55
CA PHE A 99 16.55 1.16 -6.44
C PHE A 99 16.44 -0.29 -6.93
N PHE A 100 15.47 -0.58 -7.79
CA PHE A 100 15.32 -1.93 -8.38
C PHE A 100 16.51 -2.31 -9.27
N ARG A 101 17.07 -1.37 -10.00
CA ARG A 101 18.31 -1.59 -10.78
C ARG A 101 19.46 -1.95 -9.86
N ALA A 102 19.66 -1.19 -8.76
CA ALA A 102 20.69 -1.50 -7.78
C ALA A 102 20.50 -2.87 -7.14
N ALA A 103 19.26 -3.27 -6.85
CA ALA A 103 18.93 -4.59 -6.32
C ALA A 103 19.25 -5.72 -7.32
N ARG A 104 18.87 -5.55 -8.59
CA ARG A 104 19.22 -6.47 -9.68
C ARG A 104 20.75 -6.62 -9.83
N ASP A 105 21.44 -5.50 -9.89
CA ASP A 105 22.90 -5.46 -10.10
C ASP A 105 23.69 -6.02 -8.90
N ALA A 106 23.06 -6.04 -7.71
CA ALA A 106 23.58 -6.70 -6.51
C ALA A 106 23.30 -8.20 -6.46
N GLY A 107 22.53 -8.76 -7.40
CA GLY A 107 22.26 -10.19 -7.50
C GLY A 107 20.96 -10.67 -6.84
N ILE A 108 20.07 -9.79 -6.46
CA ILE A 108 18.72 -10.20 -6.03
C ILE A 108 18.01 -10.87 -7.21
N GLY A 109 17.46 -12.08 -6.98
CA GLY A 109 16.86 -12.90 -8.05
C GLY A 109 15.37 -12.63 -8.28
N VAL A 110 14.64 -12.14 -7.27
CA VAL A 110 13.20 -11.87 -7.38
C VAL A 110 12.81 -10.59 -6.66
N ALA A 111 11.93 -9.80 -7.28
CA ALA A 111 11.45 -8.56 -6.69
C ALA A 111 9.95 -8.31 -6.94
N VAL A 112 9.28 -7.75 -5.95
CA VAL A 112 7.87 -7.33 -6.03
C VAL A 112 7.76 -5.86 -5.69
N HIS A 113 7.19 -5.09 -6.62
CA HIS A 113 6.82 -3.69 -6.43
C HIS A 113 5.37 -3.60 -5.97
N VAL A 114 5.11 -2.94 -4.86
CA VAL A 114 3.74 -2.59 -4.45
C VAL A 114 3.35 -1.28 -5.12
N GLY A 115 2.62 -1.41 -6.21
CA GLY A 115 2.20 -0.31 -7.07
C GLY A 115 0.84 0.27 -6.68
N SER A 116 0.28 1.07 -7.59
CA SER A 116 -1.04 1.68 -7.47
C SER A 116 -1.98 1.14 -8.55
N PHE A 117 -3.22 0.91 -8.18
CA PHE A 117 -4.28 0.44 -9.09
C PHE A 117 -4.69 1.47 -10.16
N TYR A 118 -4.52 2.76 -9.86
CA TYR A 118 -4.99 3.83 -10.74
C TYR A 118 -4.56 3.71 -12.21
N PRO A 119 -3.28 3.41 -12.53
CA PRO A 119 -2.85 3.31 -13.93
C PRO A 119 -3.54 2.20 -14.73
N GLN A 120 -3.97 1.12 -14.05
CA GLN A 120 -4.65 0.00 -14.70
C GLN A 120 -6.17 0.15 -14.67
N ALA A 121 -6.74 0.57 -13.52
CA ALA A 121 -8.18 0.70 -13.34
C ALA A 121 -8.78 1.97 -13.99
N ALA A 122 -7.99 3.04 -14.07
CA ALA A 122 -8.42 4.33 -14.63
C ALA A 122 -7.28 5.03 -15.40
N PRO A 123 -6.78 4.43 -16.51
CA PRO A 123 -5.57 4.90 -17.21
C PRO A 123 -5.64 6.35 -17.70
N ARG A 124 -6.82 6.86 -18.01
CA ARG A 124 -7.00 8.26 -18.43
C ARG A 124 -6.63 9.28 -17.35
N LEU A 125 -6.77 8.92 -16.07
CA LEU A 125 -6.37 9.82 -14.99
C LEU A 125 -4.87 10.12 -14.98
N ALA A 126 -4.04 9.28 -15.58
CA ALA A 126 -2.61 9.53 -15.71
C ALA A 126 -2.26 10.67 -16.68
N GLU A 127 -3.19 11.09 -17.53
CA GLU A 127 -2.99 12.20 -18.48
C GLU A 127 -2.94 13.54 -17.74
N ASP A 128 -3.83 13.73 -16.77
CA ASP A 128 -4.02 15.01 -16.08
C ASP A 128 -3.51 15.02 -14.63
N ASN A 129 -3.28 13.84 -14.03
CA ASN A 129 -2.83 13.73 -12.65
C ASN A 129 -1.35 13.31 -12.57
N ALA A 130 -0.49 14.23 -12.13
CA ALA A 130 0.96 14.01 -12.04
C ALA A 130 1.33 12.87 -11.07
N TYR A 131 0.60 12.72 -9.96
CA TYR A 131 0.82 11.61 -9.02
C TYR A 131 0.54 10.26 -9.70
N ILE A 132 -0.63 10.10 -10.34
CA ILE A 132 -0.99 8.85 -11.03
C ILE A 132 -0.01 8.53 -12.15
N ARG A 133 0.37 9.55 -12.94
CA ARG A 133 1.40 9.41 -13.97
C ARG A 133 2.73 8.93 -13.39
N SER A 134 3.17 9.50 -12.28
CA SER A 134 4.42 9.07 -11.63
C SER A 134 4.36 7.61 -11.15
N ARG A 135 3.21 7.14 -10.65
CA ARG A 135 3.02 5.74 -10.25
C ARG A 135 3.03 4.80 -11.45
N LYS A 136 2.45 5.23 -12.59
CA LYS A 136 2.52 4.49 -13.86
C LYS A 136 3.96 4.32 -14.32
N LEU A 137 4.70 5.42 -14.40
CA LEU A 137 6.09 5.41 -14.87
C LEU A 137 7.02 4.61 -13.95
N ALA A 138 6.80 4.67 -12.63
CA ALA A 138 7.52 3.83 -11.68
C ALA A 138 7.28 2.34 -11.93
N ASP A 139 6.01 1.93 -12.09
CA ASP A 139 5.61 0.56 -12.38
C ASP A 139 6.23 0.05 -13.68
N GLU A 140 6.09 0.81 -14.77
CA GLU A 140 6.66 0.48 -16.07
C GLU A 140 8.20 0.40 -16.02
N GLY A 141 8.85 1.37 -15.36
CA GLY A 141 10.30 1.42 -15.21
C GLY A 141 10.86 0.25 -14.39
N VAL A 142 10.15 -0.20 -13.36
CA VAL A 142 10.52 -1.38 -12.59
C VAL A 142 10.39 -2.66 -13.42
N ARG A 143 9.25 -2.85 -14.10
CA ARG A 143 8.99 -4.06 -14.90
C ARG A 143 9.90 -4.16 -16.13
N ALA A 144 10.33 -3.04 -16.68
CA ALA A 144 11.31 -3.02 -17.77
C ALA A 144 12.70 -3.54 -17.36
N LEU A 145 12.98 -3.71 -16.07
CA LEU A 145 14.24 -4.30 -15.56
C LEU A 145 14.23 -5.83 -15.56
N ALA A 146 13.13 -6.47 -15.93
CA ALA A 146 12.98 -7.92 -16.01
C ALA A 146 14.04 -8.56 -16.91
N THR A 147 14.68 -9.62 -16.41
CA THR A 147 15.63 -10.47 -17.15
C THR A 147 15.46 -11.91 -16.70
N ASP A 148 16.11 -12.86 -17.36
CA ASP A 148 16.10 -14.27 -16.94
C ASP A 148 16.68 -14.47 -15.53
N ALA A 149 17.62 -13.63 -15.12
CA ALA A 149 18.25 -13.67 -13.79
C ALA A 149 17.56 -12.78 -12.75
N PHE A 150 16.65 -11.90 -13.15
CA PHE A 150 15.93 -11.00 -12.26
C PHE A 150 14.44 -11.00 -12.59
N ARG A 151 13.69 -11.80 -11.84
CA ARG A 151 12.23 -11.86 -11.97
C ARG A 151 11.60 -10.74 -11.16
N VAL A 152 10.91 -9.84 -11.83
CA VAL A 152 10.25 -8.70 -11.21
C VAL A 152 8.80 -8.60 -11.65
N SER A 153 7.91 -8.32 -10.70
CA SER A 153 6.49 -8.06 -10.96
C SER A 153 5.98 -6.95 -10.07
N SER A 154 4.83 -6.38 -10.45
CA SER A 154 4.14 -5.39 -9.63
C SER A 154 2.81 -5.94 -9.14
N VAL A 155 2.46 -5.62 -7.89
CA VAL A 155 1.15 -5.86 -7.27
C VAL A 155 0.51 -4.49 -7.06
N ASN A 156 -0.42 -4.13 -7.94
CA ASN A 156 -1.03 -2.81 -7.99
C ASN A 156 -2.31 -2.80 -7.15
N ALA A 157 -2.20 -2.26 -5.93
CA ALA A 157 -3.23 -2.29 -4.92
C ALA A 157 -4.15 -1.06 -4.96
N PRO A 158 -5.47 -1.25 -4.67
CA PRO A 158 -6.43 -0.17 -4.47
C PRO A 158 -6.28 0.47 -3.08
N PHE A 159 -7.39 0.92 -2.48
CA PHE A 159 -7.38 1.44 -1.12
C PHE A 159 -7.10 0.29 -0.12
N VAL A 160 -5.92 0.32 0.50
CA VAL A 160 -5.50 -0.72 1.42
C VAL A 160 -5.99 -0.43 2.84
N VAL A 161 -6.73 -1.38 3.41
CA VAL A 161 -7.29 -1.32 4.76
C VAL A 161 -6.52 -2.29 5.66
N GLY A 162 -6.03 -1.84 6.82
CA GLY A 162 -5.32 -2.74 7.70
C GLY A 162 -4.72 -2.12 8.93
N THR A 163 -4.21 -2.98 9.77
CA THR A 163 -3.50 -2.60 10.99
C THR A 163 -2.26 -3.46 11.17
N VAL A 164 -1.34 -2.97 11.97
CA VAL A 164 -0.13 -3.70 12.38
C VAL A 164 0.01 -3.52 13.89
N PRO A 165 0.11 -4.58 14.67
CA PRO A 165 0.22 -4.47 16.11
C PRO A 165 1.37 -3.56 16.55
N GLY A 166 1.06 -2.56 17.38
CA GLY A 166 2.01 -1.58 17.87
C GLY A 166 2.38 -0.45 16.90
N LEU A 167 1.82 -0.44 15.68
CA LEU A 167 1.96 0.66 14.73
C LEU A 167 0.70 1.53 14.75
N ILE A 168 0.87 2.82 15.02
CA ILE A 168 -0.23 3.78 14.88
C ILE A 168 -0.33 4.19 13.41
N VAL A 169 -1.49 3.93 12.80
CA VAL A 169 -1.86 4.44 11.47
C VAL A 169 -2.84 5.62 11.69
N PRO A 170 -2.39 6.87 11.57
CA PRO A 170 -3.18 8.04 11.98
C PRO A 170 -4.55 8.10 11.33
N MET A 171 -4.66 7.75 10.05
CA MET A 171 -5.91 7.73 9.29
C MET A 171 -6.94 6.77 9.90
N PHE A 172 -6.56 5.53 10.20
CA PHE A 172 -7.48 4.54 10.76
C PHE A 172 -7.83 4.81 12.21
N LYS A 173 -6.87 5.38 12.98
CA LYS A 173 -7.18 5.90 14.30
C LYS A 173 -8.23 7.00 14.23
N ALA A 174 -8.07 7.95 13.32
CA ALA A 174 -9.04 9.04 13.13
C ALA A 174 -10.42 8.53 12.69
N TYR A 175 -10.50 7.53 11.82
CA TYR A 175 -11.76 6.90 11.44
C TYR A 175 -12.44 6.21 12.63
N THR A 176 -11.66 5.54 13.47
CA THR A 176 -12.18 4.91 14.70
C THR A 176 -12.68 5.96 15.71
N ASP A 177 -11.89 7.01 15.96
CA ASP A 177 -12.26 8.11 16.85
C ASP A 177 -13.52 8.83 16.34
N TYR A 178 -13.64 9.03 15.02
CA TYR A 178 -14.81 9.60 14.37
C TYR A 178 -16.06 8.75 14.59
N ALA A 179 -15.94 7.47 14.29
CA ALA A 179 -17.05 6.52 14.48
C ALA A 179 -17.52 6.44 15.94
N ARG A 180 -16.69 6.79 16.90
CA ARG A 180 -16.98 6.86 18.33
C ARG A 180 -17.54 8.22 18.79
N GLY A 181 -17.65 9.20 17.88
CA GLY A 181 -18.11 10.55 18.20
C GLY A 181 -17.05 11.48 18.76
N GLY A 182 -15.77 11.13 18.63
CA GLY A 182 -14.65 11.91 19.13
C GLY A 182 -14.40 13.24 18.40
N PHE A 183 -15.12 13.49 17.30
CA PHE A 183 -15.01 14.74 16.51
C PHE A 183 -16.20 15.69 16.69
N ALA A 184 -17.02 15.53 17.74
CA ALA A 184 -18.10 16.49 18.00
C ALA A 184 -17.55 17.94 18.12
N PRO A 185 -18.24 18.95 17.54
CA PRO A 185 -19.57 18.92 16.95
C PRO A 185 -19.67 18.59 15.46
N MET A 186 -18.62 18.02 14.84
CA MET A 186 -18.68 17.61 13.44
C MET A 186 -19.80 16.59 13.23
N PRO A 187 -20.70 16.78 12.24
CA PRO A 187 -21.78 15.83 11.98
C PRO A 187 -21.24 14.49 11.48
N ASP A 188 -21.99 13.45 11.77
CA ASP A 188 -21.71 12.12 11.20
C ASP A 188 -22.22 12.07 9.77
N PHE A 189 -21.32 11.79 8.82
CA PHE A 189 -21.68 11.58 7.42
C PHE A 189 -20.59 10.78 6.69
N ALA A 190 -20.91 10.27 5.51
CA ALA A 190 -19.96 9.76 4.54
C ALA A 190 -20.09 10.54 3.23
N PRO A 191 -18.99 10.81 2.49
CA PRO A 191 -19.11 11.41 1.18
C PRO A 191 -19.71 10.40 0.19
N PRO A 192 -20.36 10.87 -0.91
CA PRO A 192 -20.81 9.99 -1.97
C PRO A 192 -19.65 9.39 -2.76
N GLY A 193 -19.90 8.29 -3.45
CA GLY A 193 -18.92 7.58 -4.26
C GLY A 193 -18.43 6.30 -3.61
N GLY A 194 -17.36 5.72 -4.18
CA GLY A 194 -16.81 4.47 -3.70
C GLY A 194 -15.61 4.00 -4.51
N VAL A 195 -14.90 3.01 -3.99
CA VAL A 195 -13.67 2.48 -4.62
C VAL A 195 -13.56 0.97 -4.35
N ASN A 196 -12.66 0.30 -5.06
CA ASN A 196 -12.24 -1.03 -4.66
C ASN A 196 -11.31 -0.94 -3.44
N PHE A 197 -11.50 -1.82 -2.48
CA PHE A 197 -10.68 -1.96 -1.27
C PHE A 197 -9.97 -3.31 -1.28
N ILE A 198 -8.85 -3.40 -0.56
CA ILE A 198 -8.14 -4.65 -0.25
C ILE A 198 -7.63 -4.62 1.18
N SER A 199 -7.72 -5.75 1.90
CA SER A 199 -7.13 -5.85 3.23
C SER A 199 -5.59 -5.95 3.14
N ALA A 200 -4.89 -5.48 4.18
CA ALA A 200 -3.44 -5.66 4.30
C ALA A 200 -3.07 -7.15 4.32
N MET A 201 -3.95 -8.03 4.82
CA MET A 201 -3.75 -9.48 4.80
C MET A 201 -3.83 -10.02 3.36
N SER A 202 -4.91 -9.72 2.63
CA SER A 202 -5.07 -10.12 1.22
C SER A 202 -3.90 -9.60 0.36
N LEU A 203 -3.48 -8.36 0.58
CA LEU A 203 -2.33 -7.78 -0.12
C LEU A 203 -1.02 -8.49 0.25
N SER A 204 -0.81 -8.86 1.51
CA SER A 204 0.39 -9.60 1.92
C SER A 204 0.44 -11.01 1.33
N GLU A 205 -0.70 -11.70 1.23
CA GLU A 205 -0.81 -12.97 0.54
C GLU A 205 -0.55 -12.81 -0.98
N ALA A 206 -1.05 -11.73 -1.61
CA ALA A 206 -0.77 -11.42 -3.02
C ALA A 206 0.73 -11.15 -3.26
N ILE A 207 1.39 -10.43 -2.34
CA ILE A 207 2.85 -10.19 -2.38
C ILE A 207 3.61 -11.52 -2.26
N GLU A 208 3.24 -12.40 -1.32
CA GLU A 208 3.84 -13.74 -1.20
C GLU A 208 3.64 -14.55 -2.49
N GLY A 209 2.41 -14.54 -3.03
CA GLY A 209 2.10 -15.19 -4.30
C GLY A 209 2.96 -14.68 -5.45
N ALA A 210 3.15 -13.37 -5.56
CA ALA A 210 3.99 -12.76 -6.57
C ALA A 210 5.47 -13.12 -6.41
N LEU A 211 5.99 -13.17 -5.18
CA LEU A 211 7.34 -13.64 -4.90
C LEU A 211 7.55 -15.09 -5.32
N LEU A 212 6.57 -15.96 -5.13
CA LEU A 212 6.70 -17.40 -5.36
C LEU A 212 6.34 -17.81 -6.80
N ARG A 213 5.32 -17.19 -7.39
CA ARG A 213 4.67 -17.64 -8.63
C ARG A 213 4.47 -16.54 -9.67
N GLY A 214 4.78 -15.28 -9.34
CA GLY A 214 4.55 -14.16 -10.26
C GLY A 214 5.31 -14.31 -11.56
N GLU A 215 4.67 -13.96 -12.67
CA GLU A 215 5.28 -13.91 -14.00
C GLU A 215 6.25 -12.73 -14.11
N ASN A 216 7.35 -12.94 -14.86
CA ASN A 216 8.36 -11.91 -15.03
C ASN A 216 7.84 -10.73 -15.89
N GLY A 217 8.05 -9.51 -15.43
CA GLY A 217 7.59 -8.29 -16.11
C GLY A 217 6.09 -8.02 -15.99
N LYS A 218 5.34 -8.78 -15.20
CA LYS A 218 3.88 -8.67 -15.08
C LYS A 218 3.45 -7.61 -14.07
N ALA A 219 2.36 -6.90 -14.40
CA ALA A 219 1.63 -6.04 -13.48
C ALA A 219 0.29 -6.69 -13.11
N TYR A 220 0.08 -7.00 -11.84
CA TYR A 220 -1.15 -7.58 -11.32
C TYR A 220 -2.03 -6.51 -10.71
N LEU A 221 -3.25 -6.35 -11.24
CA LEU A 221 -4.27 -5.50 -10.64
C LEU A 221 -5.01 -6.31 -9.56
N VAL A 222 -4.63 -6.12 -8.31
CA VAL A 222 -5.28 -6.81 -7.19
C VAL A 222 -6.43 -5.99 -6.62
N GLY A 223 -7.38 -6.64 -5.96
CA GLY A 223 -8.53 -6.00 -5.32
C GLY A 223 -9.35 -7.00 -4.55
N ASP A 224 -10.26 -6.51 -3.69
CA ASP A 224 -11.13 -7.37 -2.91
C ASP A 224 -12.60 -7.00 -3.06
N GLU A 225 -13.04 -5.91 -2.45
CA GLU A 225 -14.45 -5.53 -2.42
C GLU A 225 -14.67 -4.11 -2.97
N ASN A 226 -15.68 -3.97 -3.83
CA ASN A 226 -16.17 -2.67 -4.29
C ASN A 226 -17.18 -2.15 -3.27
N LEU A 227 -16.80 -1.16 -2.46
CA LEU A 227 -17.66 -0.58 -1.43
C LEU A 227 -17.90 0.91 -1.70
N THR A 228 -19.10 1.37 -1.36
CA THR A 228 -19.33 2.81 -1.24
C THR A 228 -18.57 3.35 -0.03
N PHE A 229 -18.26 4.64 -0.03
CA PHE A 229 -17.68 5.27 1.15
C PHE A 229 -18.62 5.20 2.35
N GLN A 230 -19.95 5.20 2.12
CA GLN A 230 -20.93 4.96 3.17
C GLN A 230 -20.82 3.57 3.81
N ASP A 231 -20.69 2.51 2.99
CA ASP A 231 -20.53 1.15 3.50
C ASP A 231 -19.23 1.02 4.29
N TYR A 232 -18.15 1.63 3.78
CA TYR A 232 -16.84 1.61 4.41
C TYR A 232 -16.83 2.34 5.76
N PHE A 233 -17.28 3.61 5.83
CA PHE A 233 -17.42 4.32 7.11
C PHE A 233 -18.44 3.64 8.02
N GLY A 234 -19.54 3.15 7.44
CA GLY A 234 -20.57 2.42 8.16
C GLY A 234 -20.09 1.18 8.89
N ALA A 235 -19.03 0.52 8.38
CA ALA A 235 -18.39 -0.58 9.08
C ALA A 235 -17.76 -0.13 10.41
N PHE A 236 -17.02 0.98 10.43
CA PHE A 236 -16.47 1.56 11.67
C PHE A 236 -17.57 1.97 12.66
N PHE A 237 -18.66 2.58 12.15
CA PHE A 237 -19.79 2.99 12.99
C PHE A 237 -20.52 1.80 13.62
N ARG A 238 -20.78 0.73 12.84
CA ARG A 238 -21.38 -0.51 13.37
C ARG A 238 -20.54 -1.12 14.50
N ASP A 239 -19.22 -1.19 14.31
CA ASP A 239 -18.31 -1.73 15.31
C ASP A 239 -18.18 -0.82 16.54
N ALA A 240 -18.40 0.48 16.38
CA ALA A 240 -18.51 1.43 17.48
C ALA A 240 -19.90 1.44 18.16
N GLY A 241 -20.84 0.59 17.72
CA GLY A 241 -22.23 0.51 18.24
C GLY A 241 -23.09 1.71 17.85
N ARG A 242 -22.78 2.40 16.74
CA ARG A 242 -23.49 3.59 16.28
C ARG A 242 -24.19 3.36 14.93
N PRO A 243 -25.24 4.13 14.61
CA PRO A 243 -25.92 4.06 13.32
C PRO A 243 -24.97 4.38 12.16
N VAL A 244 -25.19 3.72 11.02
CA VAL A 244 -24.46 4.04 9.76
C VAL A 244 -24.70 5.51 9.40
N PRO A 245 -23.62 6.28 9.11
CA PRO A 245 -23.76 7.70 8.81
C PRO A 245 -24.50 7.92 7.49
N PRO A 246 -25.30 9.00 7.36
CA PRO A 246 -25.93 9.34 6.09
C PRO A 246 -24.91 9.78 5.05
N VAL A 247 -25.27 9.70 3.76
CA VAL A 247 -24.47 10.29 2.69
C VAL A 247 -24.79 11.77 2.59
N ILE A 248 -23.74 12.61 2.63
CA ILE A 248 -23.85 14.05 2.40
C ILE A 248 -22.82 14.43 1.32
N ASP A 249 -23.29 15.13 0.30
CA ASP A 249 -22.41 15.59 -0.78
C ASP A 249 -21.63 16.85 -0.37
N GLN A 250 -20.64 16.61 0.47
CA GLN A 250 -19.63 17.60 0.84
C GLN A 250 -18.28 16.93 1.08
N GLU A 251 -17.20 17.74 1.04
CA GLU A 251 -15.86 17.23 1.35
C GLU A 251 -15.78 16.72 2.78
N HIS A 252 -15.27 15.51 2.94
CA HIS A 252 -15.14 14.89 4.25
C HIS A 252 -13.75 15.17 4.83
N PRO A 253 -13.61 15.75 6.03
CA PRO A 253 -12.31 16.13 6.60
C PRO A 253 -11.31 14.99 6.75
N LEU A 254 -11.80 13.76 6.94
CA LEU A 254 -10.95 12.57 7.07
C LEU A 254 -10.73 11.81 5.74
N LEU A 255 -11.45 12.21 4.68
CA LEU A 255 -11.28 11.70 3.32
C LEU A 255 -11.47 12.86 2.33
N PRO A 256 -10.49 13.79 2.24
CA PRO A 256 -10.61 14.99 1.43
C PRO A 256 -10.68 14.67 -0.06
N ASP A 257 -11.27 15.57 -0.85
CA ASP A 257 -11.42 15.41 -2.29
C ASP A 257 -10.09 15.16 -3.00
N SER A 258 -9.00 15.74 -2.49
CA SER A 258 -7.64 15.51 -2.99
C SER A 258 -7.16 14.05 -2.87
N ALA A 259 -7.75 13.27 -1.99
CA ALA A 259 -7.45 11.84 -1.84
C ALA A 259 -8.29 10.96 -2.81
N ILE A 260 -9.34 11.53 -3.43
CA ILE A 260 -10.25 10.84 -4.36
C ILE A 260 -9.92 11.29 -5.78
N CYS A 261 -8.81 10.78 -6.35
CA CYS A 261 -8.30 11.23 -7.64
C CYS A 261 -9.29 11.08 -8.82
N PHE A 262 -10.34 10.27 -8.68
CA PHE A 262 -11.41 10.11 -9.66
C PHE A 262 -12.62 11.02 -9.39
N GLY A 263 -12.54 11.93 -8.41
CA GLY A 263 -13.55 12.91 -8.04
C GLY A 263 -14.64 12.38 -7.10
N ARG A 264 -15.05 13.20 -6.13
CA ARG A 264 -16.14 12.91 -5.19
C ARG A 264 -17.43 12.62 -5.95
N GLY A 265 -18.25 11.69 -5.45
CA GLY A 265 -19.49 11.24 -6.07
C GLY A 265 -19.33 10.16 -7.14
N ASN A 266 -18.12 9.98 -7.66
CA ASN A 266 -17.84 8.90 -8.61
C ASN A 266 -17.42 7.61 -7.89
N THR A 267 -17.48 6.52 -8.67
CA THR A 267 -16.98 5.21 -8.21
C THR A 267 -15.85 4.74 -9.12
N LEU A 268 -14.85 4.10 -8.52
CA LEU A 268 -13.80 3.39 -9.28
C LEU A 268 -13.82 1.92 -8.86
N TYR A 269 -14.75 1.19 -9.46
CA TYR A 269 -15.00 -0.23 -9.22
C TYR A 269 -14.41 -1.08 -10.33
N TYR A 270 -13.89 -2.24 -9.94
CA TYR A 270 -13.41 -3.26 -10.87
C TYR A 270 -13.41 -4.62 -10.19
N GLU A 271 -13.34 -5.69 -10.98
CA GLU A 271 -13.06 -7.04 -10.52
C GLU A 271 -11.64 -7.43 -10.95
N PRO A 272 -10.80 -7.90 -10.03
CA PRO A 272 -9.50 -8.43 -10.41
C PRO A 272 -9.66 -9.71 -11.26
N ASP A 273 -8.71 -9.96 -12.15
CA ASP A 273 -8.71 -11.16 -12.97
C ASP A 273 -8.71 -12.42 -12.10
N ALA A 274 -9.61 -13.36 -12.40
CA ALA A 274 -9.79 -14.57 -11.58
C ALA A 274 -8.60 -15.53 -11.65
N ALA A 275 -7.95 -15.64 -12.80
CA ALA A 275 -6.78 -16.49 -12.95
C ALA A 275 -5.56 -15.90 -12.25
N GLU A 276 -5.36 -14.57 -12.33
CA GLU A 276 -4.30 -13.86 -11.61
C GLU A 276 -4.54 -13.93 -10.09
N THR A 277 -5.80 -13.78 -9.64
CA THR A 277 -6.18 -13.93 -8.22
C THR A 277 -5.85 -15.34 -7.72
N ALA A 278 -6.19 -16.37 -8.48
CA ALA A 278 -5.88 -17.76 -8.14
C ALA A 278 -4.37 -18.04 -8.16
N LEU A 279 -3.63 -17.47 -9.14
CA LEU A 279 -2.17 -17.58 -9.23
C LEU A 279 -1.50 -16.95 -8.01
N LEU A 280 -1.92 -15.75 -7.62
CA LEU A 280 -1.39 -15.07 -6.46
C LEU A 280 -1.85 -15.70 -5.15
N GLY A 281 -3.04 -16.30 -5.12
CA GLY A 281 -3.54 -17.13 -4.03
C GLY A 281 -3.95 -16.32 -2.78
N TYR A 282 -4.41 -15.09 -2.95
CA TYR A 282 -4.87 -14.26 -1.85
C TYR A 282 -6.38 -14.40 -1.58
N ARG A 283 -6.76 -14.23 -0.33
CA ARG A 283 -8.17 -14.25 0.10
C ARG A 283 -8.93 -13.02 -0.34
N ARG A 284 -10.25 -13.14 -0.39
CA ARG A 284 -11.17 -12.03 -0.67
C ARG A 284 -12.29 -11.97 0.39
N ARG A 285 -13.06 -10.88 0.41
CA ARG A 285 -14.16 -10.60 1.35
C ARG A 285 -13.68 -10.46 2.80
N ASP A 286 -12.64 -9.64 2.96
CA ASP A 286 -11.91 -9.53 4.22
C ASP A 286 -12.00 -8.12 4.84
N ILE A 287 -12.69 -7.18 4.18
CA ILE A 287 -12.70 -5.77 4.59
C ILE A 287 -13.40 -5.56 5.91
N LEU A 288 -14.60 -6.14 6.10
CA LEU A 288 -15.37 -5.96 7.35
C LEU A 288 -14.61 -6.51 8.57
N ARG A 289 -14.02 -7.71 8.45
CA ARG A 289 -13.17 -8.27 9.50
C ARG A 289 -11.98 -7.36 9.81
N THR A 290 -11.34 -6.82 8.79
CA THR A 290 -10.18 -5.94 8.94
C THR A 290 -10.57 -4.62 9.61
N VAL A 291 -11.74 -4.05 9.30
CA VAL A 291 -12.26 -2.87 10.00
C VAL A 291 -12.48 -3.16 11.49
N SER A 292 -13.06 -4.32 11.83
CA SER A 292 -13.21 -4.73 13.24
C SER A 292 -11.88 -4.83 13.98
N GLU A 293 -10.84 -5.36 13.33
CA GLU A 293 -9.49 -5.40 13.90
C GLU A 293 -8.90 -3.99 14.13
N ILE A 294 -9.14 -3.07 13.19
CA ILE A 294 -8.73 -1.67 13.34
C ILE A 294 -9.43 -1.01 14.53
N VAL A 295 -10.77 -1.14 14.60
CA VAL A 295 -11.55 -0.58 15.70
C VAL A 295 -11.06 -1.14 17.04
N ALA A 296 -10.83 -2.46 17.12
CA ALA A 296 -10.31 -3.09 18.33
C ALA A 296 -8.91 -2.58 18.73
N GLN A 297 -8.03 -2.28 17.77
CA GLN A 297 -6.69 -1.76 18.06
C GLN A 297 -6.70 -0.35 18.67
N TYR A 298 -7.70 0.47 18.33
CA TYR A 298 -7.80 1.86 18.78
C TYR A 298 -8.94 2.08 19.80
N SER A 299 -9.48 0.99 20.33
CA SER A 299 -10.52 1.00 21.36
C SER A 299 -9.97 1.29 22.77
#